data_17d23f466efd64cf0bcb120c815a40fa
#
_entry.id   17d23f466efd64cf0bcb120c815a40fa
#
_cell.length_a   1.000
_cell.length_b   1.000
_cell.length_c   1.000
_cell.angle_alpha   90.00
_cell.angle_beta   90.00
_cell.angle_gamma   90.00
#
_symmetry.space_group_name_H-M   'P 1'
#
loop_
_entity.id
_entity.type
_entity.pdbx_description
1 polymer ?
#
loop_
_entity_poly.entity_id
_entity_poly.type
_entity_poly.pdbx_seq_one_letter_code
_entity_poly.pdbx_strand_id
1 'polypeptide(L)'
;TKNAENSKKNQQDDLVASREDGLMDDNYLILSDAQRDIIENNNAFALNLFSQMKGFDSKVVSPMSVSYLMGMLANGADGQTRQEIMKAIGCEKVSLKDLNEFYQMMITRANHFDKATTINIADYIALNRHYQLKDGFASTMQNYYKAGIESLDFSKASTLKLINRWCSDHT
;
A
#
# COMPACT_ATOMS: atom_id res chain seq x y z
N THR A 1 -3.08 1.97 30.86
CA THR A 1 -3.54 1.21 29.68
C THR A 1 -5.06 1.31 29.50
N LYS A 2 -5.86 0.96 30.52
CA LYS A 2 -7.35 1.04 30.44
C LYS A 2 -7.89 2.46 30.15
N ASN A 3 -7.25 3.50 30.66
CA ASN A 3 -7.69 4.90 30.42
C ASN A 3 -7.41 5.37 28.98
N ALA A 4 -6.33 4.88 28.36
CA ALA A 4 -6.00 5.21 26.98
C ALA A 4 -6.92 4.47 25.97
N GLU A 5 -7.29 3.22 26.28
CA GLU A 5 -8.23 2.44 25.48
C GLU A 5 -9.66 3.04 25.53
N ASN A 6 -10.11 3.44 26.71
CA ASN A 6 -11.39 4.12 26.84
C ASN A 6 -11.43 5.48 26.15
N SER A 7 -10.32 6.25 26.17
CA SER A 7 -10.25 7.52 25.45
C SER A 7 -10.30 7.35 23.94
N LYS A 8 -9.61 6.33 23.40
CA LYS A 8 -9.64 6.01 21.96
C LYS A 8 -11.02 5.53 21.52
N LYS A 9 -11.69 4.70 22.32
CA LYS A 9 -13.05 4.20 22.04
C LYS A 9 -14.06 5.34 22.04
N ASN A 10 -14.03 6.22 23.02
CA ASN A 10 -14.92 7.38 23.07
C ASN A 10 -14.72 8.31 21.86
N GLN A 11 -13.46 8.58 21.45
CA GLN A 11 -13.21 9.38 20.25
C GLN A 11 -13.77 8.73 18.98
N GLN A 12 -13.71 7.41 18.87
CA GLN A 12 -14.23 6.69 17.72
C GLN A 12 -15.76 6.71 17.68
N ASP A 13 -16.39 6.52 18.83
CA ASP A 13 -17.84 6.59 18.95
C ASP A 13 -18.37 8.00 18.67
N ASP A 14 -17.67 9.06 19.13
CA ASP A 14 -17.98 10.46 18.82
C ASP A 14 -17.84 10.79 17.32
N LEU A 15 -16.80 10.22 16.64
CA LEU A 15 -16.61 10.37 15.20
C LEU A 15 -17.70 9.69 14.38
N VAL A 16 -18.16 8.49 14.82
CA VAL A 16 -19.26 7.78 14.18
C VAL A 16 -20.56 8.55 14.36
N ALA A 17 -20.88 8.99 15.59
CA ALA A 17 -22.06 9.79 15.88
C ALA A 17 -22.09 11.10 15.07
N SER A 18 -20.97 11.81 15.00
CA SER A 18 -20.86 13.07 14.22
C SER A 18 -21.09 12.85 12.72
N ARG A 19 -20.80 11.66 12.21
CA ARG A 19 -21.04 11.29 10.82
C ARG A 19 -22.51 10.96 10.53
N GLU A 20 -23.19 10.31 11.47
CA GLU A 20 -24.63 10.04 11.42
C GLU A 20 -25.44 11.36 11.47
N ASP A 21 -24.95 12.34 12.21
CA ASP A 21 -25.58 13.68 12.31
C ASP A 21 -25.25 14.62 11.12
N GLY A 22 -24.49 14.17 10.12
CA GLY A 22 -24.09 14.98 8.95
C GLY A 22 -23.12 16.12 9.28
N LEU A 23 -22.50 16.10 10.46
CA LEU A 23 -21.58 17.13 10.95
C LEU A 23 -20.13 16.90 10.52
N MET A 24 -19.80 15.72 9.95
CA MET A 24 -18.46 15.40 9.46
C MET A 24 -18.40 15.34 7.94
N ASP A 25 -17.37 15.95 7.39
CA ASP A 25 -17.00 15.82 5.99
C ASP A 25 -16.66 14.36 5.66
N ASP A 26 -17.07 13.87 4.49
CA ASP A 26 -16.78 12.51 3.98
C ASP A 26 -15.28 12.19 3.84
N ASN A 27 -14.42 13.19 4.08
CA ASN A 27 -12.97 13.08 3.99
C ASN A 27 -12.30 12.40 5.21
N TYR A 28 -13.02 12.17 6.31
CA TYR A 28 -12.47 11.50 7.48
C TYR A 28 -12.48 9.98 7.31
N LEU A 29 -11.32 9.36 7.60
CA LEU A 29 -11.19 7.91 7.68
C LEU A 29 -11.37 7.43 9.12
N ILE A 30 -12.41 6.64 9.36
CA ILE A 30 -12.55 5.89 10.61
C ILE A 30 -11.72 4.62 10.46
N LEU A 31 -10.61 4.55 11.16
CA LEU A 31 -9.65 3.46 11.09
C LEU A 31 -9.86 2.45 12.20
N SER A 32 -9.83 1.16 11.87
CA SER A 32 -9.71 0.09 12.86
C SER A 32 -8.36 0.13 13.58
N ASP A 33 -8.24 -0.55 14.71
CA ASP A 33 -6.96 -0.63 15.43
C ASP A 33 -5.87 -1.28 14.57
N ALA A 34 -6.20 -2.35 13.82
CA ALA A 34 -5.28 -2.97 12.88
C ALA A 34 -4.78 -2.00 11.79
N GLN A 35 -5.66 -1.13 11.28
CA GLN A 35 -5.28 -0.11 10.30
C GLN A 35 -4.39 0.97 10.90
N ARG A 36 -4.63 1.36 12.15
CA ARG A 36 -3.73 2.28 12.88
C ARG A 36 -2.35 1.68 13.08
N ASP A 37 -2.29 0.41 13.48
CA ASP A 37 -1.02 -0.30 13.63
C ASP A 37 -0.25 -0.36 12.30
N ILE A 38 -0.94 -0.59 11.16
CA ILE A 38 -0.31 -0.55 9.84
C ILE A 38 0.26 0.83 9.54
N ILE A 39 -0.45 1.91 9.84
CA ILE A 39 0.04 3.28 9.63
C ILE A 39 1.28 3.56 10.48
N GLU A 40 1.26 3.22 11.77
CA GLU A 40 2.41 3.41 12.65
C GLU A 40 3.64 2.62 12.17
N ASN A 41 3.44 1.37 11.75
CA ASN A 41 4.49 0.52 11.20
C ASN A 41 5.03 1.06 9.86
N ASN A 42 4.16 1.49 8.96
CA ASN A 42 4.57 2.09 7.70
C ASN A 42 5.35 3.41 7.91
N ASN A 43 4.98 4.22 8.88
CA ASN A 43 5.73 5.42 9.24
C ASN A 43 7.12 5.07 9.79
N ALA A 44 7.22 4.07 10.67
CA ALA A 44 8.51 3.58 11.18
C ALA A 44 9.38 3.01 10.05
N PHE A 45 8.78 2.23 9.13
CA PHE A 45 9.45 1.74 7.94
C PHE A 45 9.97 2.88 7.06
N ALA A 46 9.15 3.91 6.84
CA ALA A 46 9.53 5.08 6.04
C ALA A 46 10.76 5.80 6.59
N LEU A 47 10.79 6.04 7.92
CA LEU A 47 11.93 6.65 8.59
C LEU A 47 13.17 5.76 8.53
N ASN A 48 13.03 4.46 8.73
CA ASN A 48 14.12 3.50 8.62
C ASN A 48 14.69 3.45 7.20
N LEU A 49 13.82 3.38 6.18
CA LEU A 49 14.22 3.39 4.77
C LEU A 49 15.02 4.66 4.45
N PHE A 50 14.51 5.82 4.85
CA PHE A 50 15.18 7.10 4.64
C PHE A 50 16.54 7.14 5.36
N SER A 51 16.65 6.63 6.58
CA SER A 51 17.89 6.60 7.35
C SER A 51 19.01 5.77 6.71
N GLN A 52 18.65 4.78 5.89
CA GLN A 52 19.62 3.94 5.15
C GLN A 52 20.14 4.60 3.87
N MET A 53 19.51 5.68 3.42
CA MET A 53 19.92 6.40 2.23
C MET A 53 21.17 7.23 2.51
N LYS A 54 22.33 6.78 1.97
CA LYS A 54 23.62 7.43 2.17
C LYS A 54 23.92 8.41 1.04
N GLY A 55 24.78 9.40 1.31
CA GLY A 55 25.29 10.38 0.36
C GLY A 55 24.68 11.77 0.57
N PHE A 56 25.27 12.75 -0.11
CA PHE A 56 24.88 14.17 0.00
C PHE A 56 24.03 14.67 -1.17
N ASP A 57 23.71 13.80 -2.11
CA ASP A 57 22.89 14.16 -3.27
C ASP A 57 21.42 14.30 -2.87
N SER A 58 20.70 15.18 -3.54
CA SER A 58 19.26 15.30 -3.39
C SER A 58 18.58 14.01 -3.81
N LYS A 59 17.74 13.46 -2.95
CA LYS A 59 17.04 12.19 -3.18
C LYS A 59 15.55 12.34 -2.92
N VAL A 60 14.75 11.74 -3.78
CA VAL A 60 13.31 11.60 -3.61
C VAL A 60 13.01 10.12 -3.53
N VAL A 61 12.27 9.73 -2.50
CA VAL A 61 11.81 8.35 -2.32
C VAL A 61 10.36 8.37 -1.85
N SER A 62 9.59 7.42 -2.33
CA SER A 62 8.22 7.16 -1.85
C SER A 62 8.20 5.88 -1.01
N PRO A 63 8.28 5.97 0.32
CA PRO A 63 8.20 4.80 1.19
C PRO A 63 6.85 4.06 1.04
N MET A 64 5.78 4.80 0.75
CA MET A 64 4.46 4.23 0.51
C MET A 64 4.47 3.31 -0.72
N SER A 65 5.07 3.73 -1.84
CA SER A 65 5.21 2.88 -3.02
C SER A 65 6.01 1.61 -2.74
N VAL A 66 7.07 1.72 -1.93
CA VAL A 66 7.85 0.55 -1.50
C VAL A 66 7.00 -0.37 -0.61
N SER A 67 6.20 0.17 0.31
CA SER A 67 5.31 -0.63 1.16
C SER A 67 4.26 -1.38 0.35
N TYR A 68 3.66 -0.77 -0.67
CA TYR A 68 2.74 -1.45 -1.58
C TYR A 68 3.42 -2.59 -2.34
N LEU A 69 4.60 -2.33 -2.90
CA LEU A 69 5.38 -3.36 -3.58
C LEU A 69 5.71 -4.53 -2.65
N MET A 70 6.11 -4.27 -1.40
CA MET A 70 6.37 -5.31 -0.41
C MET A 70 5.10 -6.09 -0.06
N GLY A 71 3.95 -5.43 0.05
CA GLY A 71 2.65 -6.08 0.23
C GLY A 71 2.30 -7.00 -0.94
N MET A 72 2.51 -6.55 -2.18
CA MET A 72 2.33 -7.40 -3.38
C MET A 72 3.25 -8.62 -3.35
N LEU A 73 4.54 -8.44 -3.01
CA LEU A 73 5.50 -9.53 -2.88
C LEU A 73 5.11 -10.52 -1.76
N ALA A 74 4.61 -10.03 -0.61
CA ALA A 74 4.15 -10.87 0.48
C ALA A 74 2.98 -11.79 0.06
N ASN A 75 2.10 -11.32 -0.83
CA ASN A 75 1.03 -12.15 -1.39
C ASN A 75 1.55 -13.26 -2.29
N GLY A 76 2.65 -13.04 -3.00
CA GLY A 76 3.29 -14.05 -3.86
C GLY A 76 4.25 -14.97 -3.13
N ALA A 77 4.66 -14.62 -1.93
CA ALA A 77 5.60 -15.40 -1.12
C ALA A 77 4.88 -16.38 -0.19
N ASP A 78 5.62 -17.36 0.36
CA ASP A 78 5.14 -18.27 1.38
C ASP A 78 6.21 -18.56 2.45
N GLY A 79 5.80 -19.16 3.57
CA GLY A 79 6.69 -19.58 4.65
C GLY A 79 7.57 -18.45 5.16
N GLN A 80 8.87 -18.72 5.29
CA GLN A 80 9.85 -17.79 5.84
C GLN A 80 9.98 -16.52 5.01
N THR A 81 9.94 -16.60 3.68
CA THR A 81 10.07 -15.43 2.80
C THR A 81 8.95 -14.42 3.06
N ARG A 82 7.70 -14.89 3.19
CA ARG A 82 6.58 -14.01 3.57
C ARG A 82 6.81 -13.35 4.92
N GLN A 83 7.25 -14.13 5.92
CA GLN A 83 7.50 -13.61 7.25
C GLN A 83 8.58 -12.52 7.24
N GLU A 84 9.66 -12.72 6.50
CA GLU A 84 10.74 -11.74 6.36
C GLU A 84 10.26 -10.45 5.67
N ILE A 85 9.44 -10.56 4.63
CA ILE A 85 8.83 -9.40 3.95
C ILE A 85 7.95 -8.63 4.93
N MET A 86 7.02 -9.31 5.62
CA MET A 86 6.11 -8.69 6.57
C MET A 86 6.87 -8.01 7.73
N LYS A 87 7.95 -8.65 8.19
CA LYS A 87 8.83 -8.07 9.21
C LYS A 87 9.56 -6.83 8.71
N ALA A 88 10.03 -6.83 7.46
CA ALA A 88 10.74 -5.69 6.88
C ALA A 88 9.90 -4.42 6.86
N ILE A 89 8.58 -4.54 6.64
CA ILE A 89 7.63 -3.42 6.68
C ILE A 89 6.97 -3.24 8.07
N GLY A 90 7.44 -3.97 9.10
CA GLY A 90 6.92 -3.88 10.47
C GLY A 90 5.54 -4.50 10.70
N CYS A 91 5.00 -5.23 9.72
CA CYS A 91 3.65 -5.80 9.73
C CYS A 91 3.60 -7.29 10.10
N GLU A 92 4.58 -7.81 10.82
CA GLU A 92 4.66 -9.24 11.20
C GLU A 92 3.48 -9.76 12.03
N LYS A 93 2.79 -8.87 12.74
CA LYS A 93 1.59 -9.18 13.54
C LYS A 93 0.28 -8.89 12.80
N VAL A 94 0.36 -8.30 11.62
CA VAL A 94 -0.80 -7.94 10.79
C VAL A 94 -1.13 -9.11 9.88
N SER A 95 -2.41 -9.45 9.74
CA SER A 95 -2.79 -10.46 8.75
C SER A 95 -2.61 -9.91 7.33
N LEU A 96 -2.27 -10.80 6.39
CA LEU A 96 -2.13 -10.41 4.97
C LEU A 96 -3.45 -9.85 4.41
N LYS A 97 -4.58 -10.32 4.92
CA LYS A 97 -5.90 -9.82 4.57
C LYS A 97 -6.08 -8.36 5.01
N ASP A 98 -5.80 -8.05 6.28
CA ASP A 98 -5.94 -6.69 6.81
C ASP A 98 -4.99 -5.71 6.10
N LEU A 99 -3.78 -6.16 5.77
CA LEU A 99 -2.82 -5.36 4.99
C LEU A 99 -3.37 -5.06 3.58
N ASN A 100 -3.90 -6.07 2.89
CA ASN A 100 -4.48 -5.91 1.57
C ASN A 100 -5.69 -4.97 1.58
N GLU A 101 -6.59 -5.13 2.54
CA GLU A 101 -7.77 -4.27 2.70
C GLU A 101 -7.37 -2.83 3.02
N PHE A 102 -6.35 -2.63 3.85
CA PHE A 102 -5.81 -1.31 4.12
C PHE A 102 -5.24 -0.64 2.87
N TYR A 103 -4.42 -1.33 2.10
CA TYR A 103 -3.85 -0.77 0.87
C TYR A 103 -4.91 -0.50 -0.19
N GLN A 104 -5.89 -1.38 -0.35
CA GLN A 104 -7.04 -1.13 -1.22
C GLN A 104 -7.79 0.15 -0.82
N MET A 105 -8.05 0.31 0.47
CA MET A 105 -8.71 1.49 1.01
C MET A 105 -7.90 2.75 0.68
N MET A 106 -6.59 2.74 0.90
CA MET A 106 -5.72 3.87 0.60
C MET A 106 -5.71 4.22 -0.89
N ILE A 107 -5.59 3.22 -1.77
CA ILE A 107 -5.62 3.43 -3.23
C ILE A 107 -6.96 4.04 -3.69
N THR A 108 -8.07 3.53 -3.14
CA THR A 108 -9.40 3.99 -3.55
C THR A 108 -9.77 5.36 -2.98
N ARG A 109 -9.23 5.71 -1.81
CA ARG A 109 -9.56 6.96 -1.11
C ARG A 109 -8.54 8.08 -1.34
N ALA A 110 -7.39 7.80 -1.94
CA ALA A 110 -6.30 8.75 -2.11
C ALA A 110 -6.74 10.08 -2.74
N ASN A 111 -7.58 10.03 -3.76
CA ASN A 111 -8.09 11.21 -4.46
C ASN A 111 -9.27 11.92 -3.76
N HIS A 112 -9.69 11.45 -2.58
CA HIS A 112 -10.81 12.03 -1.84
C HIS A 112 -10.38 12.75 -0.56
N PHE A 113 -9.07 12.75 -0.24
CA PHE A 113 -8.57 13.41 0.98
C PHE A 113 -8.55 14.93 0.88
N ASP A 114 -8.33 15.46 -0.32
CA ASP A 114 -8.31 16.90 -0.55
C ASP A 114 -8.72 17.20 -2.01
N LYS A 115 -9.57 18.19 -2.20
CA LYS A 115 -10.03 18.62 -3.53
C LYS A 115 -8.94 19.35 -4.34
N ALA A 116 -7.93 19.89 -3.67
CA ALA A 116 -6.82 20.60 -4.31
C ALA A 116 -5.64 19.70 -4.67
N THR A 117 -5.64 18.45 -4.18
CA THR A 117 -4.52 17.51 -4.35
C THR A 117 -4.97 16.28 -5.14
N THR A 118 -4.24 15.97 -6.20
CA THR A 118 -4.42 14.72 -6.95
C THR A 118 -3.32 13.74 -6.54
N ILE A 119 -3.72 12.56 -6.07
CA ILE A 119 -2.81 11.48 -5.71
C ILE A 119 -3.12 10.29 -6.62
N ASN A 120 -2.16 9.91 -7.46
CA ASN A 120 -2.24 8.72 -8.29
C ASN A 120 -1.32 7.64 -7.72
N ILE A 121 -1.90 6.47 -7.46
CA ILE A 121 -1.17 5.27 -7.05
C ILE A 121 -1.40 4.25 -8.15
N ALA A 122 -0.32 3.81 -8.79
CA ALA A 122 -0.37 2.86 -9.88
C ALA A 122 0.69 1.77 -9.69
N ASP A 123 0.25 0.53 -9.73
CA ASP A 123 1.09 -0.65 -9.60
C ASP A 123 1.08 -1.45 -10.89
N TYR A 124 2.23 -2.03 -11.25
CA TYR A 124 2.38 -2.77 -12.50
C TYR A 124 3.25 -4.01 -12.32
N ILE A 125 2.79 -5.12 -12.87
CA ILE A 125 3.51 -6.38 -12.92
C ILE A 125 3.85 -6.70 -14.38
N ALA A 126 5.10 -6.46 -14.75
CA ALA A 126 5.66 -6.92 -16.02
C ALA A 126 6.11 -8.38 -15.84
N LEU A 127 5.35 -9.32 -16.38
CA LEU A 127 5.65 -10.74 -16.29
C LEU A 127 6.38 -11.21 -17.54
N ASN A 128 7.49 -11.94 -17.39
CA ASN A 128 8.09 -12.60 -18.54
C ASN A 128 7.13 -13.66 -19.08
N ARG A 129 6.86 -13.66 -20.40
CA ARG A 129 5.91 -14.55 -21.08
C ARG A 129 6.17 -16.06 -20.88
N HIS A 130 7.35 -16.43 -20.40
CA HIS A 130 7.69 -17.83 -20.08
C HIS A 130 7.17 -18.29 -18.72
N TYR A 131 6.59 -17.36 -17.93
CA TYR A 131 6.01 -17.64 -16.62
C TYR A 131 4.52 -17.36 -16.62
N GLN A 132 3.83 -18.01 -15.70
CA GLN A 132 2.41 -17.75 -15.45
C GLN A 132 2.22 -17.45 -13.96
N LEU A 133 1.39 -16.46 -13.69
CA LEU A 133 0.94 -16.19 -12.32
C LEU A 133 -0.14 -17.19 -11.94
N LYS A 134 -0.16 -17.59 -10.67
CA LYS A 134 -1.30 -18.33 -10.13
C LYS A 134 -2.55 -17.44 -10.15
N ASP A 135 -3.71 -17.97 -10.53
CA ASP A 135 -4.96 -17.21 -10.66
C ASP A 135 -5.32 -16.45 -9.38
N GLY A 136 -5.16 -17.08 -8.22
CA GLY A 136 -5.41 -16.43 -6.93
C GLY A 136 -4.50 -15.24 -6.66
N PHE A 137 -3.23 -15.29 -7.09
CA PHE A 137 -2.32 -14.16 -6.96
C PHE A 137 -2.70 -13.02 -7.89
N ALA A 138 -2.92 -13.32 -9.16
CA ALA A 138 -3.32 -12.31 -10.15
C ALA A 138 -4.60 -11.57 -9.72
N SER A 139 -5.62 -12.32 -9.26
CA SER A 139 -6.87 -11.74 -8.76
C SER A 139 -6.64 -10.85 -7.54
N THR A 140 -5.78 -11.25 -6.60
CA THR A 140 -5.43 -10.45 -5.43
C THR A 140 -4.77 -9.14 -5.84
N MET A 141 -3.81 -9.17 -6.78
CA MET A 141 -3.13 -7.98 -7.27
C MET A 141 -4.09 -7.00 -7.94
N GLN A 142 -5.00 -7.50 -8.77
CA GLN A 142 -5.99 -6.67 -9.45
C GLN A 142 -7.02 -6.08 -8.47
N ASN A 143 -7.51 -6.88 -7.52
CA ASN A 143 -8.57 -6.47 -6.61
C ASN A 143 -8.07 -5.47 -5.56
N TYR A 144 -6.97 -5.77 -4.89
CA TYR A 144 -6.50 -4.99 -3.75
C TYR A 144 -5.53 -3.88 -4.12
N TYR A 145 -4.68 -4.09 -5.13
CA TYR A 145 -3.63 -3.15 -5.53
C TYR A 145 -3.95 -2.41 -6.83
N LYS A 146 -5.05 -2.76 -7.50
CA LYS A 146 -5.40 -2.22 -8.84
C LYS A 146 -4.27 -2.38 -9.86
N ALA A 147 -3.40 -3.38 -9.64
CA ALA A 147 -2.21 -3.58 -10.44
C ALA A 147 -2.55 -3.96 -11.89
N GLY A 148 -1.92 -3.29 -12.83
CA GLY A 148 -1.83 -3.73 -14.20
C GLY A 148 -0.94 -4.97 -14.31
N ILE A 149 -1.38 -5.99 -15.05
CA ILE A 149 -0.59 -7.21 -15.24
C ILE A 149 -0.45 -7.45 -16.74
N GLU A 150 0.79 -7.53 -17.22
CA GLU A 150 1.06 -7.75 -18.64
C GLU A 150 2.16 -8.79 -18.83
N SER A 151 1.91 -9.72 -19.77
CA SER A 151 2.90 -10.74 -20.14
C SER A 151 3.75 -10.24 -21.31
N LEU A 152 5.05 -10.11 -21.08
CA LEU A 152 5.98 -9.44 -21.98
C LEU A 152 7.14 -10.35 -22.40
N ASP A 153 7.66 -10.10 -23.59
CA ASP A 153 8.87 -10.73 -24.11
C ASP A 153 10.11 -9.89 -23.73
N PHE A 154 10.76 -10.24 -22.65
CA PHE A 154 11.94 -9.51 -22.17
C PHE A 154 13.18 -9.63 -23.09
N SER A 155 13.14 -10.49 -24.12
CA SER A 155 14.20 -10.54 -25.13
C SER A 155 14.11 -9.39 -26.14
N LYS A 156 13.00 -8.68 -26.20
CA LYS A 156 12.76 -7.59 -27.16
C LYS A 156 13.07 -6.22 -26.56
N ALA A 157 13.84 -5.42 -27.28
CA ALA A 157 14.11 -4.03 -26.90
C ALA A 157 12.83 -3.16 -26.78
N SER A 158 11.75 -3.52 -27.49
CA SER A 158 10.46 -2.86 -27.38
C SER A 158 9.80 -3.02 -26.02
N THR A 159 10.11 -4.08 -25.27
CA THR A 159 9.58 -4.32 -23.93
C THR A 159 10.04 -3.25 -22.95
N LEU A 160 11.32 -2.86 -22.98
CA LEU A 160 11.84 -1.77 -22.17
C LEU A 160 11.09 -0.45 -22.47
N LYS A 161 10.86 -0.16 -23.76
CA LYS A 161 10.12 1.05 -24.17
C LYS A 161 8.68 1.03 -23.67
N LEU A 162 8.05 -0.13 -23.66
CA LEU A 162 6.67 -0.29 -23.17
C LEU A 162 6.60 -0.03 -21.66
N ILE A 163 7.50 -0.63 -20.87
CA ILE A 163 7.56 -0.44 -19.41
C ILE A 163 7.84 1.05 -19.10
N ASN A 164 8.82 1.67 -19.77
CA ASN A 164 9.13 3.07 -19.55
C ASN A 164 7.98 4.00 -19.93
N ARG A 165 7.24 3.68 -20.98
CA ARG A 165 6.03 4.44 -21.36
C ARG A 165 4.97 4.31 -20.28
N TRP A 166 4.71 3.10 -19.79
CA TRP A 166 3.76 2.89 -18.71
C TRP A 166 4.12 3.74 -17.47
N CYS A 167 5.41 3.74 -17.06
CA CYS A 167 5.87 4.60 -15.98
C CYS A 167 5.60 6.09 -16.27
N SER A 168 5.92 6.56 -17.47
CA SER A 168 5.71 7.96 -17.86
C SER A 168 4.23 8.37 -17.89
N ASP A 169 3.35 7.44 -18.24
CA ASP A 169 1.92 7.69 -18.34
C ASP A 169 1.22 7.71 -16.95
N HIS A 170 1.90 7.22 -15.90
CA HIS A 170 1.38 7.08 -14.55
C HIS A 170 2.16 7.87 -13.47
N THR A 171 3.10 8.72 -13.87
CA THR A 171 3.92 9.55 -12.95
C THR A 171 3.82 11.06 -13.22
#